data_c36ff6d5a9ab864d8032bf815c8bbf34
#
_entry.id   c36ff6d5a9ab864d8032bf815c8bbf34
#
_cell.length_a   1.000
_cell.length_b   1.000
_cell.length_c   1.000
_cell.angle_alpha   90.00
_cell.angle_beta   90.00
_cell.angle_gamma   90.00
#
_symmetry.space_group_name_H-M   'P 1'
#
loop_
_entity.id
_entity.type
_entity.pdbx_description
1 polymer ?
#
loop_
_entity_poly.entity_id
_entity_poly.type
_entity_poly.pdbx_seq_one_letter_code
_entity_poly.pdbx_strand_id
1 'polypeptide(L)'
;MLAPSSTDAEPDVAVTGRFMPALMLIAAGAAGLATMAAPRVAQATEVSEFTLDNGMQVVVVPDHRAPVVTHMVWYRVGSADEQAGKSGIAHFLEHLMFKGTDKHPAGEFSQVVSKLGGQENAFTSTDYTAYFQRVAKEHLPTVMGFEADRMTGLVLTDEVVLPERDVVLEERRMRTDNDPASQLSEAAQAAMFTNHPYSHPIIGWEDEIKKLNRDDALAFYRRFYTPNNAILVVAGDVEPDEVRRLAEATYGKVAKRAETAERIRPQEPTPRAERRLVLADGRVAQPSLSRTYLVPSYRGNKEDSVALDVLSQVLGGGATGRLYRTLVVEKGLASSAGAWYQSTALDDTRFGISASPRPDVSIDKLEAALDAAIADFAENGPSAKELERAKTGLIAEAIYAQDNQGTLARIYGAALATGTTADDVKNWPSEVKAVTAEQVRDVARRFLVPARAVTTHLLQSKAEPATAAPVQPDAAAPEKRT
;
A
#
# COMPACT_ATOMS: atom_id res chain seq x y z
N MET A 1 9.70 -24.17 19.80
CA MET A 1 8.89 -24.62 18.67
C MET A 1 8.81 -23.46 17.72
N LEU A 2 9.35 -23.63 16.52
CA LEU A 2 9.58 -22.61 15.51
C LEU A 2 8.24 -22.06 15.01
N ALA A 3 8.07 -20.74 15.10
CA ALA A 3 7.02 -20.03 14.38
C ALA A 3 7.27 -20.18 12.86
N PRO A 4 6.24 -20.33 12.03
CA PRO A 4 6.44 -20.33 10.59
C PRO A 4 6.94 -18.94 10.17
N SER A 5 8.09 -18.93 9.53
CA SER A 5 8.66 -17.74 8.89
C SER A 5 7.69 -17.22 7.86
N SER A 6 7.17 -16.01 8.06
CA SER A 6 6.42 -15.25 7.05
C SER A 6 7.41 -14.73 5.99
N THR A 7 7.90 -15.62 5.13
CA THR A 7 8.62 -15.28 3.90
C THR A 7 7.72 -15.56 2.73
N ASP A 8 6.74 -14.71 2.53
CA ASP A 8 6.07 -14.52 1.24
C ASP A 8 5.60 -13.07 1.19
N ALA A 9 6.58 -12.15 1.11
CA ALA A 9 6.34 -10.88 0.47
C ALA A 9 6.17 -11.21 -1.01
N GLU A 10 4.95 -11.16 -1.50
CA GLU A 10 4.75 -11.18 -2.95
C GLU A 10 5.59 -10.05 -3.56
N PRO A 11 6.49 -10.37 -4.49
CA PRO A 11 7.19 -9.34 -5.24
C PRO A 11 6.15 -8.61 -6.09
N ASP A 12 6.31 -7.30 -6.22
CA ASP A 12 5.66 -6.50 -7.24
C ASP A 12 5.65 -7.28 -8.55
N VAL A 13 4.45 -7.69 -9.00
CA VAL A 13 4.29 -8.45 -10.23
C VAL A 13 4.52 -7.49 -11.39
N ALA A 14 5.75 -7.42 -11.83
CA ALA A 14 6.07 -6.96 -13.17
C ALA A 14 5.55 -8.02 -14.16
N VAL A 15 4.42 -7.73 -14.79
CA VAL A 15 3.82 -8.56 -15.84
C VAL A 15 4.70 -8.49 -17.08
N THR A 16 5.62 -9.47 -17.23
CA THR A 16 6.28 -9.72 -18.51
C THR A 16 5.42 -10.70 -19.32
N GLY A 17 4.64 -10.16 -20.24
CA GLY A 17 3.90 -10.95 -21.24
C GLY A 17 4.84 -11.67 -22.20
N ARG A 18 4.80 -13.00 -22.21
CA ARG A 18 5.33 -13.82 -23.30
C ARG A 18 4.18 -14.24 -24.21
N PHE A 19 4.16 -13.67 -25.42
CA PHE A 19 3.34 -14.16 -26.52
C PHE A 19 4.00 -15.41 -27.13
N MET A 20 3.22 -16.49 -27.28
CA MET A 20 3.48 -17.57 -28.24
C MET A 20 2.35 -17.62 -29.26
N PRO A 21 2.63 -17.75 -30.56
CA PRO A 21 1.59 -17.84 -31.59
C PRO A 21 1.07 -19.29 -31.72
N ALA A 22 -0.24 -19.45 -31.67
CA ALA A 22 -0.90 -20.72 -32.01
C ALA A 22 -1.25 -20.78 -33.49
N LEU A 23 -0.88 -21.87 -34.10
CA LEU A 23 -1.06 -22.27 -35.50
C LEU A 23 -2.53 -22.53 -35.79
N MET A 24 -3.00 -22.05 -36.95
CA MET A 24 -4.28 -22.42 -37.54
C MET A 24 -4.34 -23.89 -37.98
N LEU A 25 -5.43 -24.58 -37.67
CA LEU A 25 -5.86 -25.75 -38.39
C LEU A 25 -7.36 -25.61 -38.74
N ILE A 26 -7.62 -25.57 -40.04
CA ILE A 26 -8.98 -25.57 -40.65
C ILE A 26 -9.47 -27.01 -40.74
N ALA A 27 -10.63 -27.29 -40.21
CA ALA A 27 -11.42 -28.47 -40.62
C ALA A 27 -12.91 -28.10 -40.73
N ALA A 28 -13.48 -28.37 -41.87
CA ALA A 28 -14.87 -28.09 -42.27
C ALA A 28 -15.84 -29.17 -41.78
N GLY A 29 -17.06 -28.74 -41.48
CA GLY A 29 -18.26 -29.53 -41.70
C GLY A 29 -18.98 -30.11 -40.49
N ALA A 30 -20.07 -29.42 -40.05
CA ALA A 30 -21.42 -30.03 -39.82
C ALA A 30 -22.36 -28.90 -39.35
N ALA A 31 -23.45 -28.68 -40.09
CA ALA A 31 -24.53 -27.77 -39.75
C ALA A 31 -25.34 -28.35 -38.57
N GLY A 32 -25.14 -27.82 -37.38
CA GLY A 32 -26.00 -28.01 -36.21
C GLY A 32 -26.63 -26.67 -35.86
N LEU A 33 -27.94 -26.60 -35.73
CA LEU A 33 -28.65 -25.44 -35.19
C LEU A 33 -28.11 -25.11 -33.79
N ALA A 34 -27.16 -24.21 -33.73
CA ALA A 34 -26.75 -23.58 -32.47
C ALA A 34 -27.81 -22.51 -32.17
N THR A 35 -28.66 -22.76 -31.17
CA THR A 35 -29.37 -21.70 -30.45
C THR A 35 -28.32 -20.74 -29.94
N MET A 36 -28.20 -19.57 -30.56
CA MET A 36 -27.37 -18.46 -30.05
C MET A 36 -27.91 -18.06 -28.68
N ALA A 37 -27.30 -18.58 -27.63
CA ALA A 37 -27.42 -17.97 -26.32
C ALA A 37 -26.87 -16.53 -26.46
N ALA A 38 -27.75 -15.55 -26.34
CA ALA A 38 -27.36 -14.18 -26.31
C ALA A 38 -26.23 -14.02 -25.25
N PRO A 39 -25.15 -13.31 -25.57
CA PRO A 39 -24.12 -13.06 -24.56
C PRO A 39 -24.84 -12.44 -23.38
N ARG A 40 -24.79 -13.10 -22.21
CA ARG A 40 -25.16 -12.47 -20.96
C ARG A 40 -24.19 -11.28 -20.84
N VAL A 41 -24.73 -10.08 -21.00
CA VAL A 41 -24.02 -8.87 -20.59
C VAL A 41 -23.60 -9.14 -19.16
N ALA A 42 -22.28 -9.15 -18.91
CA ALA A 42 -21.77 -9.26 -17.56
C ALA A 42 -22.42 -8.12 -16.77
N GLN A 43 -23.34 -8.51 -15.89
CA GLN A 43 -24.02 -7.55 -15.02
C GLN A 43 -22.91 -7.02 -14.09
N ALA A 44 -22.69 -5.71 -14.12
CA ALA A 44 -21.74 -5.08 -13.21
C ALA A 44 -22.10 -5.55 -11.79
N THR A 45 -21.12 -6.07 -11.07
CA THR A 45 -21.28 -6.55 -9.70
C THR A 45 -21.90 -5.44 -8.87
N GLU A 46 -23.13 -5.62 -8.39
CA GLU A 46 -23.83 -4.62 -7.59
C GLU A 46 -23.26 -4.64 -6.18
N VAL A 47 -22.47 -3.63 -5.85
CA VAL A 47 -21.90 -3.45 -4.51
C VAL A 47 -22.96 -2.90 -3.59
N SER A 48 -23.22 -3.59 -2.49
CA SER A 48 -24.14 -3.18 -1.44
C SER A 48 -23.40 -2.57 -0.26
N GLU A 49 -23.97 -1.50 0.29
CA GLU A 49 -23.43 -0.80 1.47
C GLU A 49 -24.53 -0.58 2.51
N PHE A 50 -24.19 -0.81 3.79
CA PHE A 50 -25.07 -0.52 4.91
C PHE A 50 -24.26 -0.29 6.19
N THR A 51 -24.90 0.26 7.21
CA THR A 51 -24.28 0.50 8.53
C THR A 51 -25.05 -0.27 9.60
N LEU A 52 -24.32 -0.94 10.51
CA LEU A 52 -24.87 -1.60 11.68
C LEU A 52 -25.25 -0.54 12.75
N ASP A 53 -26.13 -0.90 13.69
CA ASP A 53 -26.59 -0.01 14.77
C ASP A 53 -25.44 0.52 15.65
N ASN A 54 -24.36 -0.23 15.78
CA ASN A 54 -23.16 0.19 16.51
C ASN A 54 -22.21 1.08 15.69
N GLY A 55 -22.58 1.45 14.46
CA GLY A 55 -21.86 2.36 13.59
C GLY A 55 -20.81 1.70 12.67
N MET A 56 -20.67 0.37 12.67
CA MET A 56 -19.77 -0.33 11.73
C MET A 56 -20.34 -0.26 10.31
N GLN A 57 -19.55 0.24 9.38
CA GLN A 57 -19.88 0.27 7.96
C GLN A 57 -19.60 -1.10 7.35
N VAL A 58 -20.50 -1.57 6.49
CA VAL A 58 -20.37 -2.87 5.81
C VAL A 58 -20.51 -2.69 4.32
N VAL A 59 -19.57 -3.27 3.56
CA VAL A 59 -19.59 -3.31 2.10
C VAL A 59 -19.57 -4.77 1.65
N VAL A 60 -20.49 -5.12 0.76
CA VAL A 60 -20.59 -6.45 0.17
C VAL A 60 -20.38 -6.35 -1.33
N VAL A 61 -19.44 -7.14 -1.84
CA VAL A 61 -19.10 -7.24 -3.26
C VAL A 61 -19.37 -8.68 -3.72
N PRO A 62 -20.58 -9.00 -4.17
CA PRO A 62 -20.93 -10.36 -4.63
C PRO A 62 -20.10 -10.78 -5.84
N ASP A 63 -19.53 -11.99 -5.79
CA ASP A 63 -18.81 -12.61 -6.92
C ASP A 63 -18.95 -14.13 -6.85
N HIS A 64 -19.87 -14.69 -7.62
CA HIS A 64 -20.25 -16.10 -7.59
C HIS A 64 -19.40 -17.01 -8.52
N ARG A 65 -18.26 -16.52 -9.03
CA ARG A 65 -17.42 -17.29 -9.95
C ARG A 65 -16.68 -18.45 -9.29
N ALA A 66 -16.44 -18.36 -7.99
CA ALA A 66 -15.79 -19.40 -7.19
C ALA A 66 -16.39 -19.43 -5.77
N PRO A 67 -16.51 -20.60 -5.10
CA PRO A 67 -17.13 -20.73 -3.77
C PRO A 67 -16.17 -20.30 -2.66
N VAL A 68 -15.58 -19.12 -2.79
CA VAL A 68 -14.65 -18.52 -1.82
C VAL A 68 -15.05 -17.09 -1.49
N VAL A 69 -14.64 -16.64 -0.31
CA VAL A 69 -14.87 -15.28 0.16
C VAL A 69 -13.58 -14.67 0.69
N THR A 70 -13.40 -13.38 0.44
CA THR A 70 -12.44 -12.54 1.10
C THR A 70 -13.19 -11.67 2.10
N HIS A 71 -12.89 -11.86 3.36
CA HIS A 71 -13.41 -11.12 4.50
C HIS A 71 -12.31 -10.18 4.99
N MET A 72 -12.60 -8.87 5.12
CA MET A 72 -11.63 -7.87 5.57
C MET A 72 -12.28 -6.93 6.60
N VAL A 73 -11.58 -6.70 7.71
CA VAL A 73 -11.93 -5.63 8.66
C VAL A 73 -10.86 -4.55 8.60
N TRP A 74 -11.29 -3.33 8.31
CA TRP A 74 -10.47 -2.14 8.21
C TRP A 74 -10.75 -1.23 9.40
N TYR A 75 -9.72 -0.78 10.07
CA TYR A 75 -9.80 0.26 11.09
C TYR A 75 -9.29 1.58 10.52
N ARG A 76 -10.06 2.66 10.71
CA ARG A 76 -9.67 4.01 10.28
C ARG A 76 -8.62 4.59 11.21
N VAL A 77 -7.47 3.93 11.27
CA VAL A 77 -6.31 4.32 12.09
C VAL A 77 -5.05 3.70 11.50
N GLY A 78 -4.00 4.50 11.33
CA GLY A 78 -2.71 4.07 10.86
C GLY A 78 -1.57 4.86 11.52
N SER A 79 -0.38 4.82 10.94
CA SER A 79 0.79 5.48 11.55
C SER A 79 0.64 6.99 11.68
N ALA A 80 -0.19 7.63 10.86
CA ALA A 80 -0.44 9.08 10.97
C ALA A 80 -1.36 9.48 12.12
N ASP A 81 -1.96 8.53 12.84
CA ASP A 81 -2.82 8.77 13.99
C ASP A 81 -2.10 8.51 15.34
N GLU A 82 -0.81 8.20 15.26
CA GLU A 82 0.06 7.91 16.40
C GLU A 82 0.39 9.19 17.19
N GLN A 83 0.57 9.03 18.50
CA GLN A 83 1.02 10.14 19.33
C GLN A 83 2.53 10.36 19.14
N ALA A 84 2.96 11.62 19.21
CA ALA A 84 4.37 11.96 19.20
C ALA A 84 5.16 11.18 20.27
N GLY A 85 6.30 10.61 19.90
CA GLY A 85 7.12 9.77 20.77
C GLY A 85 6.68 8.30 20.85
N LYS A 86 5.68 7.88 20.07
CA LYS A 86 5.14 6.51 20.04
C LYS A 86 4.97 5.99 18.61
N SER A 87 5.84 6.41 17.69
CA SER A 87 5.78 5.92 16.31
C SER A 87 5.99 4.41 16.24
N GLY A 88 5.26 3.79 15.31
CA GLY A 88 5.23 2.34 15.15
C GLY A 88 4.18 1.64 16.01
N ILE A 89 3.43 2.34 16.87
CA ILE A 89 2.42 1.70 17.74
C ILE A 89 1.28 1.07 16.93
N ALA A 90 0.90 1.65 15.79
CA ALA A 90 -0.13 1.09 14.92
C ALA A 90 0.31 -0.27 14.33
N HIS A 91 1.53 -0.34 13.80
CA HIS A 91 2.12 -1.57 13.28
C HIS A 91 2.41 -2.57 14.39
N PHE A 92 2.92 -2.12 15.53
CA PHE A 92 3.14 -2.98 16.69
C PHE A 92 1.83 -3.61 17.18
N LEU A 93 0.74 -2.84 17.24
CA LEU A 93 -0.57 -3.40 17.59
C LEU A 93 -1.07 -4.40 16.55
N GLU A 94 -0.80 -4.19 15.25
CA GLU A 94 -1.10 -5.18 14.22
C GLU A 94 -0.53 -6.55 14.59
N HIS A 95 0.76 -6.63 14.96
CA HIS A 95 1.40 -7.86 15.44
C HIS A 95 0.73 -8.43 16.69
N LEU A 96 0.43 -7.57 17.65
CA LEU A 96 -0.16 -7.97 18.92
C LEU A 96 -1.59 -8.51 18.79
N MET A 97 -2.32 -8.14 17.73
CA MET A 97 -3.67 -8.65 17.46
C MET A 97 -3.71 -10.16 17.19
N PHE A 98 -2.60 -10.80 16.89
CA PHE A 98 -2.49 -12.24 16.72
C PHE A 98 -2.16 -12.99 18.03
N LYS A 99 -2.06 -12.28 19.16
CA LYS A 99 -1.61 -12.87 20.45
C LYS A 99 -2.72 -13.42 21.32
N GLY A 100 -3.98 -13.45 20.82
CA GLY A 100 -5.11 -14.09 21.46
C GLY A 100 -6.04 -13.16 22.21
N THR A 101 -7.16 -13.73 22.64
CA THR A 101 -8.23 -13.08 23.37
C THR A 101 -8.55 -13.87 24.63
N ASP A 102 -9.49 -13.37 25.45
CA ASP A 102 -10.01 -14.12 26.61
C ASP A 102 -10.63 -15.47 26.22
N LYS A 103 -11.19 -15.60 25.00
CA LYS A 103 -11.86 -16.81 24.53
C LYS A 103 -10.96 -17.72 23.70
N HIS A 104 -10.01 -17.13 23.00
CA HIS A 104 -9.18 -17.79 22.00
C HIS A 104 -7.70 -17.54 22.30
N PRO A 105 -6.93 -18.57 22.70
CA PRO A 105 -5.50 -18.42 22.98
C PRO A 105 -4.71 -18.03 21.72
N ALA A 106 -3.51 -17.52 21.96
CA ALA A 106 -2.59 -17.10 20.89
C ALA A 106 -2.41 -18.18 19.82
N GLY A 107 -2.55 -17.79 18.55
CA GLY A 107 -2.39 -18.66 17.39
C GLY A 107 -3.57 -19.59 17.08
N GLU A 108 -4.62 -19.64 17.91
CA GLU A 108 -5.79 -20.50 17.63
C GLU A 108 -6.49 -20.06 16.34
N PHE A 109 -6.72 -18.77 16.17
CA PHE A 109 -7.37 -18.25 14.95
C PHE A 109 -6.58 -18.65 13.70
N SER A 110 -5.26 -18.40 13.67
CA SER A 110 -4.38 -18.78 12.57
C SER A 110 -4.40 -20.29 12.28
N GLN A 111 -4.41 -21.11 13.33
CA GLN A 111 -4.51 -22.56 13.19
C GLN A 111 -5.86 -22.99 12.60
N VAL A 112 -6.97 -22.36 13.03
CA VAL A 112 -8.29 -22.65 12.47
C VAL A 112 -8.35 -22.26 11.00
N VAL A 113 -7.94 -21.04 10.63
CA VAL A 113 -7.92 -20.60 9.23
C VAL A 113 -7.07 -21.55 8.36
N SER A 114 -5.89 -21.93 8.84
CA SER A 114 -5.01 -22.86 8.14
C SER A 114 -5.65 -24.26 7.97
N LYS A 115 -6.30 -24.81 9.02
CA LYS A 115 -7.01 -26.10 8.93
C LYS A 115 -8.18 -26.08 7.96
N LEU A 116 -8.81 -24.91 7.76
CA LEU A 116 -9.88 -24.71 6.78
C LEU A 116 -9.34 -24.49 5.35
N GLY A 117 -8.02 -24.57 5.16
CA GLY A 117 -7.38 -24.29 3.86
C GLY A 117 -7.42 -22.82 3.48
N GLY A 118 -7.67 -21.93 4.43
CA GLY A 118 -7.74 -20.50 4.24
C GLY A 118 -6.37 -19.81 4.33
N GLN A 119 -6.38 -18.52 4.03
CA GLN A 119 -5.25 -17.60 4.18
C GLN A 119 -5.67 -16.45 5.07
N GLU A 120 -4.77 -15.98 5.92
CA GLU A 120 -4.96 -14.75 6.69
C GLU A 120 -3.70 -13.92 6.66
N ASN A 121 -3.87 -12.61 6.79
CA ASN A 121 -2.79 -11.67 7.01
C ASN A 121 -3.36 -10.33 7.50
N ALA A 122 -2.46 -9.38 7.77
CA ALA A 122 -2.80 -8.00 8.10
C ALA A 122 -1.81 -7.04 7.42
N PHE A 123 -2.14 -5.76 7.43
CA PHE A 123 -1.23 -4.70 7.02
C PHE A 123 -1.62 -3.37 7.64
N THR A 124 -0.61 -2.58 7.96
CA THR A 124 -0.75 -1.21 8.44
C THR A 124 -0.26 -0.24 7.37
N SER A 125 -1.02 0.83 7.16
CA SER A 125 -0.68 1.96 6.31
C SER A 125 -0.61 3.25 7.12
N THR A 126 -0.41 4.38 6.46
CA THR A 126 -0.46 5.69 7.11
C THR A 126 -1.86 6.04 7.64
N ASP A 127 -2.92 5.59 6.96
CA ASP A 127 -4.29 6.00 7.24
C ASP A 127 -5.20 4.90 7.78
N TYR A 128 -4.79 3.66 7.69
CA TYR A 128 -5.61 2.51 8.07
C TYR A 128 -4.76 1.30 8.46
N THR A 129 -5.38 0.41 9.23
CA THR A 129 -4.89 -0.95 9.50
C THR A 129 -5.98 -1.94 9.12
N ALA A 130 -5.65 -3.02 8.44
CA ALA A 130 -6.63 -4.00 7.99
C ALA A 130 -6.18 -5.43 8.26
N TYR A 131 -7.15 -6.29 8.55
CA TYR A 131 -7.01 -7.72 8.77
C TYR A 131 -7.89 -8.46 7.78
N PHE A 132 -7.40 -9.55 7.19
CA PHE A 132 -8.19 -10.28 6.21
C PHE A 132 -8.02 -11.78 6.31
N GLN A 133 -9.07 -12.49 5.92
CA GLN A 133 -9.10 -13.93 5.73
C GLN A 133 -9.73 -14.24 4.37
N ARG A 134 -9.14 -15.19 3.66
CA ARG A 134 -9.71 -15.77 2.46
C ARG A 134 -10.00 -17.24 2.73
N VAL A 135 -11.27 -17.61 2.68
CA VAL A 135 -11.75 -18.96 3.03
C VAL A 135 -12.84 -19.42 2.05
N ALA A 136 -13.17 -20.72 2.07
CA ALA A 136 -14.39 -21.20 1.43
C ALA A 136 -15.62 -20.55 2.10
N LYS A 137 -16.67 -20.27 1.33
CA LYS A 137 -17.80 -19.44 1.77
C LYS A 137 -18.51 -19.97 3.03
N GLU A 138 -18.58 -21.29 3.21
CA GLU A 138 -19.18 -21.92 4.37
C GLU A 138 -18.46 -21.59 5.69
N HIS A 139 -17.22 -21.10 5.61
CA HIS A 139 -16.43 -20.74 6.77
C HIS A 139 -16.47 -19.23 7.11
N LEU A 140 -17.19 -18.42 6.32
CA LEU A 140 -17.37 -17.00 6.60
C LEU A 140 -17.89 -16.74 8.02
N PRO A 141 -18.92 -17.44 8.54
CA PRO A 141 -19.39 -17.22 9.91
C PRO A 141 -18.31 -17.46 10.98
N THR A 142 -17.43 -18.43 10.73
CA THR A 142 -16.33 -18.77 11.64
C THR A 142 -15.31 -17.61 11.73
N VAL A 143 -14.81 -17.14 10.59
CA VAL A 143 -13.82 -16.05 10.59
C VAL A 143 -14.41 -14.72 11.08
N MET A 144 -15.68 -14.43 10.78
CA MET A 144 -16.39 -13.29 11.35
C MET A 144 -16.52 -13.35 12.86
N GLY A 145 -16.74 -14.56 13.41
CA GLY A 145 -16.82 -14.77 14.86
C GLY A 145 -15.49 -14.48 15.56
N PHE A 146 -14.38 -15.01 15.05
CA PHE A 146 -13.04 -14.74 15.57
C PHE A 146 -12.67 -13.26 15.48
N GLU A 147 -12.92 -12.64 14.33
CA GLU A 147 -12.57 -11.25 14.09
C GLU A 147 -13.40 -10.29 14.97
N ALA A 148 -14.70 -10.57 15.15
CA ALA A 148 -15.55 -9.81 16.06
C ALA A 148 -15.10 -9.95 17.52
N ASP A 149 -14.62 -11.13 17.93
CA ASP A 149 -14.08 -11.35 19.28
C ASP A 149 -12.79 -10.56 19.49
N ARG A 150 -11.82 -10.63 18.58
CA ARG A 150 -10.55 -9.91 18.74
C ARG A 150 -10.68 -8.39 18.63
N MET A 151 -11.77 -7.87 18.04
CA MET A 151 -12.03 -6.43 18.01
C MET A 151 -12.08 -5.80 19.40
N THR A 152 -12.52 -6.55 20.43
CA THR A 152 -12.65 -6.04 21.80
C THR A 152 -12.10 -6.98 22.88
N GLY A 153 -11.75 -8.20 22.54
CA GLY A 153 -11.35 -9.26 23.46
C GLY A 153 -9.85 -9.47 23.63
N LEU A 154 -8.98 -8.67 22.98
CA LEU A 154 -7.53 -8.82 23.02
C LEU A 154 -6.98 -8.79 24.44
N VAL A 155 -6.17 -9.79 24.79
CA VAL A 155 -5.47 -9.92 26.08
C VAL A 155 -3.97 -9.82 25.85
N LEU A 156 -3.34 -8.84 26.49
CA LEU A 156 -1.90 -8.62 26.42
C LEU A 156 -1.27 -8.68 27.80
N THR A 157 -0.18 -9.44 27.91
CA THR A 157 0.71 -9.47 29.07
C THR A 157 2.11 -9.00 28.67
N ASP A 158 2.95 -8.62 29.62
CA ASP A 158 4.31 -8.17 29.31
C ASP A 158 5.16 -9.30 28.69
N GLU A 159 4.88 -10.56 29.07
CA GLU A 159 5.53 -11.76 28.53
C GLU A 159 5.25 -11.97 27.04
N VAL A 160 4.15 -11.43 26.53
CA VAL A 160 3.78 -11.51 25.11
C VAL A 160 4.24 -10.24 24.37
N VAL A 161 4.08 -9.08 24.99
CA VAL A 161 4.32 -7.79 24.36
C VAL A 161 5.82 -7.51 24.15
N LEU A 162 6.65 -7.78 25.16
CA LEU A 162 8.08 -7.44 25.06
C LEU A 162 8.83 -8.26 24.00
N PRO A 163 8.66 -9.60 23.89
CA PRO A 163 9.27 -10.35 22.80
C PRO A 163 8.77 -9.90 21.41
N GLU A 164 7.49 -9.56 21.28
CA GLU A 164 6.96 -9.10 19.99
C GLU A 164 7.51 -7.73 19.56
N ARG A 165 7.79 -6.86 20.52
CA ARG A 165 8.50 -5.61 20.24
C ARG A 165 9.89 -5.88 19.67
N ASP A 166 10.59 -6.89 20.18
CA ASP A 166 11.91 -7.27 19.65
C ASP A 166 11.80 -7.86 18.23
N VAL A 167 10.70 -8.57 17.91
CA VAL A 167 10.39 -9.02 16.56
C VAL A 167 10.23 -7.82 15.60
N VAL A 168 9.46 -6.80 15.99
CA VAL A 168 9.29 -5.57 15.18
C VAL A 168 10.61 -4.81 15.00
N LEU A 169 11.46 -4.77 16.02
CA LEU A 169 12.81 -4.19 15.91
C LEU A 169 13.68 -4.96 14.91
N GLU A 170 13.60 -6.29 14.91
CA GLU A 170 14.34 -7.11 13.95
C GLU A 170 13.79 -6.96 12.52
N GLU A 171 12.47 -6.86 12.37
CA GLU A 171 11.85 -6.55 11.09
C GLU A 171 12.31 -5.20 10.55
N ARG A 172 12.38 -4.16 11.41
CA ARG A 172 12.92 -2.86 11.02
C ARG A 172 14.37 -2.98 10.52
N ARG A 173 15.21 -3.73 11.24
CA ARG A 173 16.59 -3.96 10.82
C ARG A 173 16.65 -4.61 9.44
N MET A 174 15.84 -5.64 9.21
CA MET A 174 15.84 -6.37 7.94
C MET A 174 15.30 -5.51 6.78
N ARG A 175 14.24 -4.74 7.00
CA ARG A 175 13.55 -4.01 5.94
C ARG A 175 14.10 -2.60 5.68
N THR A 176 14.65 -1.96 6.70
CA THR A 176 15.10 -0.57 6.62
C THR A 176 16.58 -0.41 6.87
N ASP A 177 17.07 -0.84 8.04
CA ASP A 177 18.42 -0.46 8.48
C ASP A 177 19.54 -1.18 7.68
N ASN A 178 19.23 -2.36 7.15
CA ASN A 178 20.16 -3.13 6.30
C ASN A 178 20.07 -2.79 4.82
N ASP A 179 19.09 -1.99 4.38
CA ASP A 179 18.91 -1.61 2.97
C ASP A 179 19.09 -0.11 2.74
N PRO A 180 20.17 0.31 2.02
CA PRO A 180 20.41 1.73 1.75
C PRO A 180 19.28 2.44 1.00
N ALA A 181 18.54 1.74 0.13
CA ALA A 181 17.43 2.32 -0.60
C ALA A 181 16.26 2.65 0.34
N SER A 182 15.94 1.75 1.25
CA SER A 182 14.92 1.95 2.29
C SER A 182 15.30 3.06 3.27
N GLN A 183 16.58 3.13 3.70
CA GLN A 183 17.09 4.22 4.54
C GLN A 183 16.92 5.58 3.86
N LEU A 184 17.28 5.69 2.58
CA LEU A 184 17.12 6.92 1.82
C LEU A 184 15.65 7.28 1.59
N SER A 185 14.79 6.27 1.36
CA SER A 185 13.34 6.46 1.22
C SER A 185 12.70 6.98 2.51
N GLU A 186 13.08 6.44 3.67
CA GLU A 186 12.63 6.91 4.99
C GLU A 186 13.07 8.35 5.24
N ALA A 187 14.33 8.68 4.95
CA ALA A 187 14.84 10.04 5.07
C ALA A 187 14.10 11.01 4.11
N ALA A 188 13.80 10.56 2.90
CA ALA A 188 13.04 11.35 1.91
C ALA A 188 11.61 11.60 2.36
N GLN A 189 10.94 10.60 2.94
CA GLN A 189 9.61 10.75 3.51
C GLN A 189 9.61 11.76 4.66
N ALA A 190 10.56 11.67 5.59
CA ALA A 190 10.70 12.62 6.68
C ALA A 190 11.00 14.05 6.18
N ALA A 191 11.78 14.18 5.11
CA ALA A 191 12.05 15.48 4.50
C ALA A 191 10.87 16.03 3.68
N MET A 192 9.98 15.17 3.17
CA MET A 192 8.82 15.57 2.40
C MET A 192 7.79 16.30 3.26
N PHE A 193 7.52 15.79 4.45
CA PHE A 193 6.50 16.29 5.35
C PHE A 193 7.13 16.94 6.57
N THR A 194 7.01 18.26 6.66
CA THR A 194 7.61 19.05 7.75
C THR A 194 6.72 19.11 8.98
N ASN A 195 5.41 19.14 8.77
CA ASN A 195 4.41 19.32 9.81
C ASN A 195 3.36 18.19 9.84
N HIS A 196 3.16 17.50 8.71
CA HIS A 196 2.18 16.46 8.59
C HIS A 196 2.71 15.11 9.11
N PRO A 197 1.92 14.30 9.83
CA PRO A 197 2.37 13.02 10.42
C PRO A 197 2.73 11.94 9.38
N TYR A 198 2.48 12.16 8.09
CA TYR A 198 3.03 11.28 7.03
C TYR A 198 4.56 11.30 6.95
N SER A 199 5.23 12.17 7.72
CA SER A 199 6.69 12.14 7.90
C SER A 199 7.19 10.88 8.62
N HIS A 200 6.36 10.22 9.42
CA HIS A 200 6.76 9.08 10.24
C HIS A 200 6.74 7.78 9.43
N PRO A 201 7.74 6.90 9.57
CA PRO A 201 7.70 5.59 8.97
C PRO A 201 6.61 4.73 9.62
N ILE A 202 5.92 3.90 8.83
CA ILE A 202 4.85 3.02 9.32
C ILE A 202 5.37 2.07 10.40
N ILE A 203 6.57 1.52 10.21
CA ILE A 203 7.21 0.63 11.19
C ILE A 203 7.62 1.35 12.48
N GLY A 204 7.73 2.68 12.43
CA GLY A 204 8.18 3.53 13.55
C GLY A 204 9.68 3.78 13.59
N TRP A 205 10.09 4.80 14.34
CA TRP A 205 11.49 5.09 14.64
C TRP A 205 12.04 4.10 15.67
N GLU A 206 13.25 3.57 15.45
CA GLU A 206 13.86 2.55 16.31
C GLU A 206 13.85 2.92 17.81
N ASP A 207 14.22 4.18 18.13
CA ASP A 207 14.30 4.67 19.50
C ASP A 207 12.93 4.85 20.18
N GLU A 208 11.86 4.98 19.40
CA GLU A 208 10.49 5.04 19.90
C GLU A 208 9.93 3.64 20.07
N ILE A 209 10.14 2.73 19.11
CA ILE A 209 9.74 1.32 19.21
C ILE A 209 10.32 0.68 20.46
N LYS A 210 11.59 0.91 20.79
CA LYS A 210 12.25 0.38 22.00
C LYS A 210 11.53 0.76 23.31
N LYS A 211 10.75 1.85 23.30
CA LYS A 211 10.03 2.36 24.48
C LYS A 211 8.56 1.91 24.52
N LEU A 212 8.02 1.40 23.41
CA LEU A 212 6.66 0.92 23.37
C LEU A 212 6.45 -0.22 24.38
N ASN A 213 5.29 -0.20 25.02
CA ASN A 213 4.95 -1.16 26.08
C ASN A 213 3.47 -1.57 25.97
N ARG A 214 3.07 -2.48 26.85
CA ARG A 214 1.70 -3.02 26.90
C ARG A 214 0.65 -1.93 27.09
N ASP A 215 0.90 -0.97 27.96
CA ASP A 215 -0.10 0.07 28.28
C ASP A 215 -0.30 1.00 27.09
N ASP A 216 0.76 1.31 26.34
CA ASP A 216 0.66 2.05 25.06
C ASP A 216 -0.20 1.29 24.05
N ALA A 217 0.07 0.00 23.87
CA ALA A 217 -0.69 -0.86 22.95
C ALA A 217 -2.16 -0.95 23.34
N LEU A 218 -2.47 -1.17 24.61
CA LEU A 218 -3.84 -1.24 25.11
C LEU A 218 -4.57 0.11 25.02
N ALA A 219 -3.87 1.23 25.25
CA ALA A 219 -4.46 2.56 25.09
C ALA A 219 -4.84 2.81 23.63
N PHE A 220 -3.95 2.50 22.68
CA PHE A 220 -4.20 2.63 21.25
C PHE A 220 -5.33 1.71 20.79
N TYR A 221 -5.31 0.43 21.20
CA TYR A 221 -6.36 -0.54 20.92
C TYR A 221 -7.74 -0.08 21.42
N ARG A 222 -7.85 0.35 22.66
CA ARG A 222 -9.12 0.78 23.25
C ARG A 222 -9.69 2.03 22.57
N ARG A 223 -8.81 2.90 22.07
CA ARG A 223 -9.20 4.14 21.41
C ARG A 223 -9.72 3.90 19.99
N PHE A 224 -9.08 3.05 19.22
CA PHE A 224 -9.29 2.98 17.78
C PHE A 224 -9.98 1.70 17.30
N TYR A 225 -9.87 0.58 18.04
CA TYR A 225 -10.47 -0.70 17.66
C TYR A 225 -11.89 -0.78 18.24
N THR A 226 -12.82 -0.20 17.54
CA THR A 226 -14.24 -0.10 17.92
C THR A 226 -15.10 -0.17 16.67
N PRO A 227 -16.32 -0.74 16.71
CA PRO A 227 -17.17 -0.91 15.52
C PRO A 227 -17.37 0.35 14.71
N ASN A 228 -17.66 1.49 15.37
CA ASN A 228 -17.89 2.78 14.71
C ASN A 228 -16.63 3.41 14.07
N ASN A 229 -15.45 2.81 14.24
CA ASN A 229 -14.21 3.15 13.54
C ASN A 229 -13.80 2.08 12.51
N ALA A 230 -14.64 1.07 12.31
CA ALA A 230 -14.32 -0.07 11.47
C ALA A 230 -15.21 -0.15 10.23
N ILE A 231 -14.66 -0.74 9.18
CA ILE A 231 -15.34 -1.07 7.93
C ILE A 231 -15.17 -2.58 7.72
N LEU A 232 -16.28 -3.29 7.55
CA LEU A 232 -16.27 -4.67 7.09
C LEU A 232 -16.44 -4.68 5.56
N VAL A 233 -15.53 -5.34 4.87
CA VAL A 233 -15.66 -5.62 3.43
C VAL A 233 -15.70 -7.12 3.23
N VAL A 234 -16.78 -7.62 2.60
CA VAL A 234 -16.91 -9.03 2.23
C VAL A 234 -17.07 -9.12 0.71
N ALA A 235 -16.09 -9.74 0.05
CA ALA A 235 -16.10 -9.92 -1.39
C ALA A 235 -16.05 -11.42 -1.73
N GLY A 236 -16.94 -11.90 -2.60
CA GLY A 236 -16.95 -13.29 -3.02
C GLY A 236 -18.33 -13.90 -3.17
N ASP A 237 -18.42 -15.23 -3.03
CA ASP A 237 -19.66 -15.98 -3.20
C ASP A 237 -20.61 -15.79 -2.00
N VAL A 238 -21.19 -14.62 -1.91
CA VAL A 238 -22.10 -14.18 -0.83
C VAL A 238 -23.24 -13.34 -1.37
N GLU A 239 -24.38 -13.40 -0.67
CA GLU A 239 -25.51 -12.50 -0.88
C GLU A 239 -25.50 -11.38 0.17
N PRO A 240 -25.86 -10.12 -0.19
CA PRO A 240 -25.87 -9.00 0.73
C PRO A 240 -26.71 -9.24 1.99
N ASP A 241 -27.89 -9.87 1.87
CA ASP A 241 -28.76 -10.16 3.00
C ASP A 241 -28.20 -11.24 3.93
N GLU A 242 -27.42 -12.18 3.39
CA GLU A 242 -26.71 -13.17 4.19
C GLU A 242 -25.59 -12.51 5.01
N VAL A 243 -24.76 -11.68 4.36
CA VAL A 243 -23.69 -10.93 5.05
C VAL A 243 -24.29 -10.01 6.12
N ARG A 244 -25.42 -9.33 5.85
CA ARG A 244 -26.09 -8.50 6.83
C ARG A 244 -26.47 -9.30 8.09
N ARG A 245 -27.15 -10.43 7.92
CA ARG A 245 -27.54 -11.30 9.05
C ARG A 245 -26.33 -11.81 9.85
N LEU A 246 -25.25 -12.19 9.17
CA LEU A 246 -24.01 -12.63 9.81
C LEU A 246 -23.32 -11.48 10.56
N ALA A 247 -23.25 -10.29 9.94
CA ALA A 247 -22.64 -9.11 10.56
C ALA A 247 -23.41 -8.65 11.80
N GLU A 248 -24.75 -8.65 11.75
CA GLU A 248 -25.61 -8.35 12.91
C GLU A 248 -25.45 -9.39 14.04
N ALA A 249 -25.29 -10.67 13.67
CA ALA A 249 -25.12 -11.76 14.64
C ALA A 249 -23.71 -11.78 15.30
N THR A 250 -22.70 -11.19 14.69
CA THR A 250 -21.30 -11.14 15.15
C THR A 250 -20.92 -9.72 15.58
N TYR A 251 -20.52 -8.89 14.64
CA TYR A 251 -20.07 -7.50 14.90
C TYR A 251 -21.17 -6.63 15.51
N GLY A 252 -22.43 -6.82 15.12
CA GLY A 252 -23.56 -6.07 15.68
C GLY A 252 -23.71 -6.22 17.20
N LYS A 253 -23.15 -7.29 17.78
CA LYS A 253 -23.13 -7.52 19.25
C LYS A 253 -21.93 -6.86 19.93
N VAL A 254 -20.96 -6.38 19.19
CA VAL A 254 -19.79 -5.70 19.75
C VAL A 254 -20.18 -4.28 20.14
N ALA A 255 -20.06 -3.98 21.42
CA ALA A 255 -20.38 -2.64 21.92
C ALA A 255 -19.34 -1.60 21.44
N LYS A 256 -19.83 -0.43 21.10
CA LYS A 256 -18.99 0.75 20.85
C LYS A 256 -18.24 1.10 22.15
N ARG A 257 -16.88 1.20 22.08
CA ARG A 257 -16.02 1.48 23.23
C ARG A 257 -15.53 2.92 23.30
N ALA A 258 -15.44 3.57 22.15
CA ALA A 258 -14.94 4.93 22.04
C ALA A 258 -15.75 5.73 21.05
N GLU A 259 -15.87 7.02 21.27
CA GLU A 259 -16.29 7.95 20.23
C GLU A 259 -15.09 8.24 19.32
N THR A 260 -15.29 8.03 18.03
CA THR A 260 -14.28 8.38 17.04
C THR A 260 -14.46 9.86 16.68
N ALA A 261 -13.47 10.67 17.08
CA ALA A 261 -13.42 12.05 16.62
C ALA A 261 -13.02 12.09 15.13
N GLU A 262 -13.43 13.16 14.45
CA GLU A 262 -12.92 13.46 13.12
C GLU A 262 -11.38 13.50 13.16
N ARG A 263 -10.73 12.87 12.16
CA ARG A 263 -9.27 12.87 12.04
C ARG A 263 -8.78 14.21 11.49
N ILE A 264 -8.60 15.17 12.40
CA ILE A 264 -8.04 16.48 12.07
C ILE A 264 -6.53 16.41 12.26
N ARG A 265 -5.79 16.60 11.18
CA ARG A 265 -4.32 16.56 11.18
C ARG A 265 -3.72 17.93 10.85
N PRO A 266 -2.51 18.23 11.32
CA PRO A 266 -1.77 19.42 10.89
C PRO A 266 -1.63 19.42 9.37
N GLN A 267 -1.92 20.55 8.73
CA GLN A 267 -1.73 20.68 7.28
C GLN A 267 -0.25 20.84 6.94
N GLU A 268 0.20 20.18 5.86
CA GLU A 268 1.54 20.39 5.35
C GLU A 268 1.63 21.77 4.67
N PRO A 269 2.55 22.64 5.10
CA PRO A 269 2.74 23.93 4.45
C PRO A 269 3.25 23.74 3.03
N THR A 270 2.78 24.58 2.09
CA THR A 270 3.27 24.51 0.70
C THR A 270 4.79 24.68 0.67
N PRO A 271 5.54 23.69 0.17
CA PRO A 271 7.00 23.75 0.11
C PRO A 271 7.46 24.92 -0.78
N ARG A 272 8.53 25.63 -0.33
CA ARG A 272 9.07 26.81 -1.01
C ARG A 272 10.50 26.63 -1.52
N ALA A 273 11.13 25.52 -1.17
CA ALA A 273 12.52 25.23 -1.55
C ALA A 273 12.64 23.77 -1.96
N GLU A 274 13.47 23.51 -2.96
CA GLU A 274 13.89 22.15 -3.30
C GLU A 274 14.66 21.52 -2.14
N ARG A 275 14.42 20.23 -1.93
CA ARG A 275 15.14 19.41 -0.94
C ARG A 275 15.86 18.29 -1.65
N ARG A 276 17.13 18.10 -1.31
CA ARG A 276 17.98 17.10 -1.92
C ARG A 276 18.66 16.25 -0.86
N LEU A 277 18.60 14.95 -1.02
CA LEU A 277 19.25 13.97 -0.16
C LEU A 277 20.14 13.06 -1.01
N VAL A 278 21.35 12.79 -0.51
CA VAL A 278 22.32 11.92 -1.18
C VAL A 278 22.79 10.87 -0.18
N LEU A 279 22.66 9.61 -0.54
CA LEU A 279 23.25 8.50 0.22
C LEU A 279 24.21 7.74 -0.68
N ALA A 280 25.46 7.61 -0.25
CA ALA A 280 26.48 6.81 -0.91
C ALA A 280 26.85 5.64 -0.01
N ASP A 281 26.63 4.40 -0.49
CA ASP A 281 26.89 3.17 0.29
C ASP A 281 27.49 2.08 -0.59
N GLY A 282 28.43 1.32 -0.04
CA GLY A 282 29.14 0.23 -0.76
C GLY A 282 28.23 -0.94 -1.12
N ARG A 283 27.09 -1.08 -0.45
CA ARG A 283 26.08 -2.13 -0.72
C ARG A 283 25.21 -1.81 -1.94
N VAL A 284 25.23 -0.58 -2.43
CA VAL A 284 24.44 -0.16 -3.60
C VAL A 284 25.04 -0.74 -4.86
N ALA A 285 24.34 -1.68 -5.48
CA ALA A 285 24.76 -2.30 -6.73
C ALA A 285 24.51 -1.39 -7.95
N GLN A 286 23.41 -0.66 -7.95
CA GLN A 286 23.01 0.22 -9.05
C GLN A 286 22.55 1.57 -8.50
N PRO A 287 23.15 2.69 -8.94
CA PRO A 287 22.70 4.03 -8.58
C PRO A 287 21.27 4.29 -9.03
N SER A 288 20.56 5.12 -8.28
CA SER A 288 19.21 5.54 -8.66
C SER A 288 18.95 6.99 -8.28
N LEU A 289 18.11 7.64 -9.09
CA LEU A 289 17.54 8.94 -8.88
C LEU A 289 16.05 8.77 -8.60
N SER A 290 15.53 9.37 -7.53
CA SER A 290 14.10 9.48 -7.34
C SER A 290 13.73 10.93 -7.02
N ARG A 291 12.58 11.36 -7.52
CA ARG A 291 12.02 12.68 -7.24
C ARG A 291 10.55 12.51 -6.86
N THR A 292 10.23 12.92 -5.65
CA THR A 292 8.89 12.81 -5.08
C THR A 292 8.31 14.19 -4.85
N TYR A 293 7.08 14.43 -5.32
CA TYR A 293 6.37 15.70 -5.25
C TYR A 293 5.19 15.59 -4.32
N LEU A 294 4.93 16.66 -3.54
CA LEU A 294 3.72 16.79 -2.75
C LEU A 294 2.55 17.20 -3.64
N VAL A 295 1.51 16.40 -3.65
CA VAL A 295 0.33 16.54 -4.52
C VAL A 295 -0.95 16.22 -3.74
N PRO A 296 -2.14 16.70 -4.20
CA PRO A 296 -3.40 16.34 -3.54
C PRO A 296 -3.71 14.85 -3.71
N SER A 297 -4.44 14.30 -2.74
CA SER A 297 -5.11 13.00 -2.84
C SER A 297 -6.46 13.13 -3.54
N TYR A 298 -7.10 12.00 -3.85
CA TYR A 298 -8.45 11.97 -4.42
C TYR A 298 -9.48 12.64 -3.49
N ARG A 299 -9.38 12.42 -2.18
CA ARG A 299 -10.21 13.08 -1.19
C ARG A 299 -9.95 14.59 -1.12
N GLY A 300 -8.68 15.01 -1.26
CA GLY A 300 -8.29 16.42 -1.17
C GLY A 300 -8.74 17.26 -2.37
N ASN A 301 -8.52 16.75 -3.58
CA ASN A 301 -8.98 17.36 -4.83
C ASN A 301 -9.18 16.27 -5.90
N LYS A 302 -10.42 15.88 -6.08
CA LYS A 302 -10.83 14.80 -6.98
C LYS A 302 -10.40 15.04 -8.44
N GLU A 303 -10.63 16.24 -8.97
CA GLU A 303 -10.33 16.58 -10.36
C GLU A 303 -8.83 16.51 -10.64
N ASP A 304 -8.03 17.14 -9.79
CA ASP A 304 -6.58 17.10 -9.90
C ASP A 304 -6.04 15.67 -9.74
N SER A 305 -6.61 14.90 -8.81
CA SER A 305 -6.17 13.53 -8.54
C SER A 305 -6.38 12.61 -9.74
N VAL A 306 -7.56 12.65 -10.37
CA VAL A 306 -7.82 11.83 -11.57
C VAL A 306 -6.92 12.25 -12.74
N ALA A 307 -6.61 13.55 -12.88
CA ALA A 307 -5.64 14.03 -13.86
C ALA A 307 -4.20 13.57 -13.53
N LEU A 308 -3.83 13.49 -12.23
CA LEU A 308 -2.54 12.94 -11.76
C LEU A 308 -2.44 11.42 -11.98
N ASP A 309 -3.54 10.66 -11.84
CA ASP A 309 -3.57 9.24 -12.23
C ASP A 309 -3.22 9.08 -13.71
N VAL A 310 -3.87 9.87 -14.58
CA VAL A 310 -3.56 9.85 -16.02
C VAL A 310 -2.15 10.32 -16.30
N LEU A 311 -1.65 11.36 -15.62
CA LEU A 311 -0.28 11.83 -15.73
C LEU A 311 0.73 10.73 -15.38
N SER A 312 0.51 10.02 -14.27
CA SER A 312 1.39 8.93 -13.84
C SER A 312 1.48 7.83 -14.89
N GLN A 313 0.36 7.48 -15.51
CA GLN A 313 0.30 6.47 -16.56
C GLN A 313 0.94 6.96 -17.88
N VAL A 314 0.78 8.22 -18.26
CA VAL A 314 1.45 8.80 -19.44
C VAL A 314 2.96 8.82 -19.26
N LEU A 315 3.44 9.26 -18.10
CA LEU A 315 4.87 9.35 -17.81
C LEU A 315 5.50 7.99 -17.53
N GLY A 316 4.83 7.14 -16.72
CA GLY A 316 5.37 5.93 -16.12
C GLY A 316 4.75 4.61 -16.56
N GLY A 317 3.78 4.58 -17.48
CA GLY A 317 3.05 3.39 -17.92
C GLY A 317 3.92 2.33 -18.62
N GLY A 318 4.94 1.81 -17.92
CA GLY A 318 5.85 0.77 -18.39
C GLY A 318 6.66 1.18 -19.62
N ALA A 319 6.95 0.23 -20.51
CA ALA A 319 7.76 0.44 -21.71
C ALA A 319 7.15 1.46 -22.71
N THR A 320 5.86 1.75 -22.57
CA THR A 320 5.17 2.73 -23.44
C THR A 320 5.09 4.13 -22.80
N GLY A 321 5.46 4.27 -21.54
CA GLY A 321 5.51 5.54 -20.81
C GLY A 321 6.53 6.50 -21.43
N ARG A 322 6.24 7.80 -21.37
CA ARG A 322 7.11 8.83 -21.97
C ARG A 322 8.52 8.79 -21.40
N LEU A 323 8.67 8.65 -20.08
CA LEU A 323 10.00 8.64 -19.45
C LEU A 323 10.84 7.46 -19.90
N TYR A 324 10.26 6.26 -19.95
CA TYR A 324 10.98 5.09 -20.45
C TYR A 324 11.39 5.27 -21.91
N ARG A 325 10.48 5.69 -22.76
CA ARG A 325 10.79 5.93 -24.19
C ARG A 325 11.90 6.96 -24.36
N THR A 326 11.79 8.11 -23.70
CA THR A 326 12.75 9.21 -23.85
C THR A 326 14.11 8.87 -23.25
N LEU A 327 14.15 8.38 -22.00
CA LEU A 327 15.41 8.21 -21.27
C LEU A 327 16.10 6.87 -21.56
N VAL A 328 15.31 5.79 -21.75
CA VAL A 328 15.86 4.45 -21.94
C VAL A 328 16.06 4.13 -23.44
N VAL A 329 15.03 4.37 -24.27
CA VAL A 329 15.04 3.96 -25.68
C VAL A 329 15.73 5.00 -26.56
N GLU A 330 15.25 6.25 -26.54
CA GLU A 330 15.71 7.28 -27.49
C GLU A 330 17.07 7.85 -27.11
N LYS A 331 17.27 8.23 -25.84
CA LYS A 331 18.53 8.84 -25.38
C LYS A 331 19.55 7.80 -24.87
N GLY A 332 19.13 6.60 -24.50
CA GLY A 332 20.01 5.54 -23.97
C GLY A 332 20.76 5.93 -22.69
N LEU A 333 20.18 6.82 -21.86
CA LEU A 333 20.81 7.32 -20.64
C LEU A 333 20.44 6.49 -19.40
N ALA A 334 19.24 5.92 -19.39
CA ALA A 334 18.73 5.14 -18.28
C ALA A 334 18.64 3.64 -18.62
N SER A 335 18.72 2.80 -17.62
CA SER A 335 18.35 1.37 -17.66
C SER A 335 16.87 1.17 -17.32
N SER A 336 16.31 2.06 -16.48
CA SER A 336 14.89 2.11 -16.12
C SER A 336 14.45 3.54 -15.87
N ALA A 337 13.16 3.83 -16.13
CA ALA A 337 12.53 5.09 -15.77
C ALA A 337 11.02 4.88 -15.66
N GLY A 338 10.38 5.50 -14.67
CA GLY A 338 8.95 5.37 -14.42
C GLY A 338 8.42 6.48 -13.54
N ALA A 339 7.08 6.48 -13.39
CA ALA A 339 6.36 7.38 -12.50
C ALA A 339 5.22 6.62 -11.83
N TRP A 340 4.81 7.09 -10.66
CA TRP A 340 3.69 6.54 -9.90
C TRP A 340 2.98 7.65 -9.14
N TYR A 341 1.73 7.43 -8.78
CA TYR A 341 0.95 8.33 -7.95
C TYR A 341 0.15 7.55 -6.91
N GLN A 342 0.12 8.05 -5.70
CA GLN A 342 -0.66 7.49 -4.59
C GLN A 342 -1.94 8.32 -4.42
N SER A 343 -3.00 8.01 -5.18
CA SER A 343 -4.26 8.77 -5.12
C SER A 343 -5.04 8.54 -3.83
N THR A 344 -4.97 7.32 -3.27
CA THR A 344 -5.73 6.92 -2.09
C THR A 344 -4.98 7.29 -0.81
N ALA A 345 -5.31 8.43 -0.25
CA ALA A 345 -4.81 8.95 1.02
C ALA A 345 -5.83 9.90 1.63
N LEU A 346 -5.79 10.09 2.96
CA LEU A 346 -6.70 11.00 3.66
C LEU A 346 -6.35 12.47 3.38
N ASP A 347 -5.06 12.78 3.27
CA ASP A 347 -4.51 14.13 3.10
C ASP A 347 -3.64 14.23 1.85
N ASP A 348 -2.94 15.37 1.67
CA ASP A 348 -2.00 15.54 0.55
C ASP A 348 -0.96 14.43 0.56
N THR A 349 -0.64 13.94 -0.63
CA THR A 349 0.10 12.70 -0.85
C THR A 349 1.27 12.90 -1.81
N ARG A 350 1.72 11.83 -2.46
CA ARG A 350 2.96 11.78 -3.21
C ARG A 350 2.74 11.37 -4.67
N PHE A 351 3.43 12.09 -5.56
CA PHE A 351 3.68 11.67 -6.93
C PHE A 351 5.18 11.43 -7.08
N GLY A 352 5.59 10.25 -7.52
CA GLY A 352 6.99 9.87 -7.63
C GLY A 352 7.43 9.62 -9.06
N ILE A 353 8.68 10.00 -9.35
CA ILE A 353 9.40 9.67 -10.56
C ILE A 353 10.71 9.02 -10.16
N SER A 354 11.07 7.93 -10.79
CA SER A 354 12.34 7.23 -10.54
C SER A 354 13.04 6.89 -11.84
N ALA A 355 14.38 6.90 -11.83
CA ALA A 355 15.20 6.46 -12.94
C ALA A 355 16.54 5.93 -12.43
N SER A 356 17.09 4.93 -13.13
CA SER A 356 18.43 4.39 -12.86
C SER A 356 19.32 4.63 -14.08
N PRO A 357 20.53 5.19 -13.91
CA PRO A 357 21.44 5.43 -15.03
C PRO A 357 21.98 4.10 -15.61
N ARG A 358 22.42 4.14 -16.87
CA ARG A 358 23.29 3.09 -17.42
C ARG A 358 24.67 3.18 -16.76
N PRO A 359 25.47 2.09 -16.76
CA PRO A 359 26.76 2.04 -16.04
C PRO A 359 27.75 3.16 -16.41
N ASP A 360 27.70 3.65 -17.63
CA ASP A 360 28.58 4.68 -18.21
C ASP A 360 27.98 6.11 -18.13
N VAL A 361 26.83 6.26 -17.51
CA VAL A 361 26.10 7.53 -17.41
C VAL A 361 26.13 8.06 -15.98
N SER A 362 26.59 9.30 -15.80
CA SER A 362 26.53 9.93 -14.47
C SER A 362 25.06 10.25 -14.09
N ILE A 363 24.79 10.22 -12.78
CA ILE A 363 23.46 10.53 -12.25
C ILE A 363 23.05 11.98 -12.59
N ASP A 364 23.98 12.92 -12.58
CA ASP A 364 23.71 14.33 -12.95
C ASP A 364 23.29 14.48 -14.40
N LYS A 365 23.91 13.70 -15.33
CA LYS A 365 23.51 13.69 -16.73
C LYS A 365 22.10 13.11 -16.91
N LEU A 366 21.77 12.06 -16.15
CA LEU A 366 20.44 11.48 -16.16
C LEU A 366 19.42 12.47 -15.58
N GLU A 367 19.74 13.12 -14.47
CA GLU A 367 18.87 14.13 -13.85
C GLU A 367 18.57 15.29 -14.79
N ALA A 368 19.59 15.86 -15.43
CA ALA A 368 19.40 16.94 -16.42
C ALA A 368 18.49 16.50 -17.59
N ALA A 369 18.60 15.24 -18.01
CA ALA A 369 17.74 14.72 -19.08
C ALA A 369 16.30 14.47 -18.59
N LEU A 370 16.11 14.08 -17.34
CA LEU A 370 14.82 13.96 -16.68
C LEU A 370 14.14 15.33 -16.53
N ASP A 371 14.90 16.34 -16.08
CA ASP A 371 14.40 17.71 -15.94
C ASP A 371 13.90 18.26 -17.28
N ALA A 372 14.68 18.05 -18.34
CA ALA A 372 14.28 18.45 -19.69
C ALA A 372 12.99 17.74 -20.16
N ALA A 373 12.83 16.44 -19.83
CA ALA A 373 11.64 15.68 -20.19
C ALA A 373 10.39 16.14 -19.41
N ILE A 374 10.54 16.47 -18.13
CA ILE A 374 9.46 17.02 -17.30
C ILE A 374 9.07 18.43 -17.78
N ALA A 375 10.05 19.29 -18.07
CA ALA A 375 9.80 20.64 -18.58
C ALA A 375 9.08 20.61 -19.94
N ASP A 376 9.54 19.78 -20.88
CA ASP A 376 8.86 19.58 -22.17
C ASP A 376 7.41 19.11 -21.96
N PHE A 377 7.19 18.17 -21.04
CA PHE A 377 5.84 17.71 -20.76
C PHE A 377 4.95 18.81 -20.15
N ALA A 378 5.48 19.59 -19.22
CA ALA A 378 4.76 20.70 -18.60
C ALA A 378 4.39 21.80 -19.62
N GLU A 379 5.20 21.99 -20.65
CA GLU A 379 4.93 22.95 -21.74
C GLU A 379 3.92 22.41 -22.76
N ASN A 380 4.16 21.21 -23.28
CA ASN A 380 3.47 20.66 -24.45
C ASN A 380 2.32 19.70 -24.09
N GLY A 381 2.30 19.13 -22.87
CA GLY A 381 1.33 18.13 -22.44
C GLY A 381 1.49 16.77 -23.14
N PRO A 382 0.52 15.86 -22.97
CA PRO A 382 0.48 14.59 -23.68
C PRO A 382 -0.01 14.78 -25.12
N SER A 383 0.52 13.99 -26.05
CA SER A 383 -0.11 13.81 -27.36
C SER A 383 -1.46 13.07 -27.21
N ALA A 384 -2.35 13.24 -28.21
CA ALA A 384 -3.63 12.53 -28.22
C ALA A 384 -3.46 11.00 -28.09
N LYS A 385 -2.42 10.43 -28.74
CA LYS A 385 -2.13 9.00 -28.68
C LYS A 385 -1.66 8.54 -27.28
N GLU A 386 -0.86 9.33 -26.60
CA GLU A 386 -0.43 9.03 -25.23
C GLU A 386 -1.58 9.11 -24.25
N LEU A 387 -2.41 10.15 -24.37
CA LEU A 387 -3.59 10.33 -23.53
C LEU A 387 -4.56 9.15 -23.65
N GLU A 388 -4.95 8.80 -24.88
CA GLU A 388 -5.89 7.69 -25.11
C GLU A 388 -5.33 6.33 -24.67
N ARG A 389 -4.04 6.10 -24.88
CA ARG A 389 -3.38 4.88 -24.38
C ARG A 389 -3.37 4.81 -22.85
N ALA A 390 -3.05 5.92 -22.18
CA ALA A 390 -3.03 5.98 -20.72
C ALA A 390 -4.42 5.73 -20.13
N LYS A 391 -5.45 6.38 -20.64
CA LYS A 391 -6.84 6.16 -20.23
C LYS A 391 -7.28 4.71 -20.45
N THR A 392 -6.99 4.17 -21.63
CA THR A 392 -7.33 2.77 -21.93
C THR A 392 -6.64 1.82 -20.98
N GLY A 393 -5.35 2.05 -20.64
CA GLY A 393 -4.60 1.26 -19.66
C GLY A 393 -5.24 1.28 -18.28
N LEU A 394 -5.50 2.47 -17.74
CA LEU A 394 -6.11 2.64 -16.42
C LEU A 394 -7.52 2.01 -16.33
N ILE A 395 -8.34 2.19 -17.36
CA ILE A 395 -9.69 1.59 -17.41
C ILE A 395 -9.59 0.06 -17.50
N ALA A 396 -8.64 -0.46 -18.29
CA ALA A 396 -8.41 -1.90 -18.39
C ALA A 396 -7.95 -2.49 -17.05
N GLU A 397 -7.05 -1.82 -16.32
CA GLU A 397 -6.61 -2.21 -14.98
C GLU A 397 -7.79 -2.25 -13.99
N ALA A 398 -8.69 -1.26 -14.02
CA ALA A 398 -9.89 -1.25 -13.20
C ALA A 398 -10.86 -2.39 -13.55
N ILE A 399 -10.96 -2.77 -14.83
CA ILE A 399 -11.76 -3.93 -15.27
C ILE A 399 -11.11 -5.23 -14.78
N TYR A 400 -9.81 -5.40 -14.95
CA TYR A 400 -9.09 -6.60 -14.49
C TYR A 400 -9.09 -6.73 -12.96
N ALA A 401 -9.10 -5.62 -12.23
CA ALA A 401 -9.23 -5.65 -10.77
C ALA A 401 -10.52 -6.35 -10.32
N GLN A 402 -11.60 -6.32 -11.14
CA GLN A 402 -12.86 -7.02 -10.87
C GLN A 402 -12.73 -8.54 -10.90
N ASP A 403 -11.66 -9.07 -11.48
CA ASP A 403 -11.42 -10.51 -11.52
C ASP A 403 -10.82 -11.07 -10.22
N ASN A 404 -10.41 -10.21 -9.28
CA ASN A 404 -9.82 -10.63 -8.03
C ASN A 404 -10.59 -10.04 -6.84
N GLN A 405 -11.26 -10.91 -6.09
CA GLN A 405 -12.07 -10.55 -4.91
C GLN A 405 -11.25 -9.82 -3.83
N GLY A 406 -10.02 -10.27 -3.58
CA GLY A 406 -9.11 -9.64 -2.62
C GLY A 406 -8.71 -8.22 -3.06
N THR A 407 -8.46 -8.02 -4.36
CA THR A 407 -8.17 -6.69 -4.92
C THR A 407 -9.38 -5.76 -4.77
N LEU A 408 -10.58 -6.21 -5.08
CA LEU A 408 -11.79 -5.41 -4.88
C LEU A 408 -12.00 -5.05 -3.42
N ALA A 409 -11.86 -6.02 -2.50
CA ALA A 409 -11.97 -5.76 -1.07
C ALA A 409 -10.96 -4.71 -0.58
N ARG A 410 -9.73 -4.73 -1.11
CA ARG A 410 -8.71 -3.72 -0.83
C ARG A 410 -9.07 -2.34 -1.40
N ILE A 411 -9.54 -2.27 -2.63
CA ILE A 411 -9.93 -1.00 -3.28
C ILE A 411 -11.04 -0.32 -2.47
N TYR A 412 -12.13 -1.03 -2.18
CA TYR A 412 -13.24 -0.46 -1.42
C TYR A 412 -12.84 -0.13 0.02
N GLY A 413 -12.11 -1.02 0.70
CA GLY A 413 -11.67 -0.78 2.07
C GLY A 413 -10.74 0.43 2.20
N ALA A 414 -9.74 0.56 1.33
CA ALA A 414 -8.83 1.70 1.32
C ALA A 414 -9.56 3.01 0.98
N ALA A 415 -10.44 3.01 -0.02
CA ALA A 415 -11.24 4.16 -0.40
C ALA A 415 -12.06 4.68 0.79
N LEU A 416 -12.85 3.81 1.43
CA LEU A 416 -13.69 4.17 2.55
C LEU A 416 -12.89 4.55 3.81
N ALA A 417 -11.74 3.90 4.05
CA ALA A 417 -10.87 4.22 5.17
C ALA A 417 -10.20 5.59 5.03
N THR A 418 -10.03 6.08 3.80
CA THR A 418 -9.47 7.40 3.48
C THR A 418 -10.53 8.46 3.19
N GLY A 419 -11.82 8.14 3.43
CA GLY A 419 -12.90 9.12 3.37
C GLY A 419 -13.47 9.38 1.98
N THR A 420 -13.24 8.47 1.02
CA THR A 420 -13.96 8.41 -0.26
C THR A 420 -15.13 7.44 -0.17
N THR A 421 -15.98 7.36 -1.19
CA THR A 421 -17.20 6.57 -1.19
C THR A 421 -17.14 5.38 -2.15
N ALA A 422 -18.02 4.41 -1.98
CA ALA A 422 -18.16 3.31 -2.94
C ALA A 422 -18.56 3.81 -4.34
N ASP A 423 -19.34 4.88 -4.41
CA ASP A 423 -19.72 5.49 -5.69
C ASP A 423 -18.54 6.17 -6.37
N ASP A 424 -17.60 6.75 -5.62
CA ASP A 424 -16.35 7.28 -6.19
C ASP A 424 -15.54 6.17 -6.87
N VAL A 425 -15.42 5.01 -6.22
CA VAL A 425 -14.74 3.84 -6.81
C VAL A 425 -15.43 3.39 -8.10
N LYS A 426 -16.77 3.32 -8.11
CA LYS A 426 -17.55 2.91 -9.30
C LYS A 426 -17.43 3.92 -10.44
N ASN A 427 -17.39 5.21 -10.12
CA ASN A 427 -17.38 6.29 -11.12
C ASN A 427 -15.99 6.61 -11.67
N TRP A 428 -14.92 6.23 -10.96
CA TRP A 428 -13.54 6.53 -11.33
C TRP A 428 -13.18 6.20 -12.79
N PRO A 429 -13.58 5.05 -13.40
CA PRO A 429 -13.30 4.78 -14.83
C PRO A 429 -13.93 5.81 -15.77
N SER A 430 -15.12 6.31 -15.44
CA SER A 430 -15.81 7.35 -16.21
C SER A 430 -15.12 8.70 -16.07
N GLU A 431 -14.62 9.00 -14.87
CA GLU A 431 -13.84 10.21 -14.59
C GLU A 431 -12.51 10.21 -15.35
N VAL A 432 -11.76 9.08 -15.32
CA VAL A 432 -10.55 8.89 -16.13
C VAL A 432 -10.84 9.11 -17.62
N LYS A 433 -11.96 8.57 -18.12
CA LYS A 433 -12.36 8.75 -19.52
C LYS A 433 -12.58 10.21 -19.88
N ALA A 434 -13.09 11.02 -18.96
CA ALA A 434 -13.40 12.45 -19.17
C ALA A 434 -12.16 13.36 -19.12
N VAL A 435 -11.02 12.92 -18.56
CA VAL A 435 -9.80 13.73 -18.44
C VAL A 435 -9.32 14.24 -19.81
N THR A 436 -8.96 15.50 -19.86
CA THR A 436 -8.44 16.18 -21.07
C THR A 436 -6.92 16.32 -21.06
N ALA A 437 -6.31 16.50 -22.22
CA ALA A 437 -4.87 16.77 -22.32
C ALA A 437 -4.46 18.07 -21.59
N GLU A 438 -5.35 19.04 -21.56
CA GLU A 438 -5.14 20.30 -20.87
C GLU A 438 -5.07 20.11 -19.35
N GLN A 439 -5.99 19.32 -18.76
CA GLN A 439 -5.97 18.99 -17.33
C GLN A 439 -4.68 18.25 -16.94
N VAL A 440 -4.24 17.26 -17.74
CA VAL A 440 -2.99 16.54 -17.49
C VAL A 440 -1.77 17.45 -17.56
N ARG A 441 -1.74 18.38 -18.56
CA ARG A 441 -0.69 19.39 -18.67
C ARG A 441 -0.72 20.35 -17.47
N ASP A 442 -1.90 20.78 -17.06
CA ASP A 442 -2.06 21.75 -15.97
C ASP A 442 -1.57 21.18 -14.63
N VAL A 443 -1.95 19.94 -14.27
CA VAL A 443 -1.43 19.32 -13.05
C VAL A 443 0.08 19.11 -13.10
N ALA A 444 0.66 18.77 -14.26
CA ALA A 444 2.11 18.69 -14.40
C ALA A 444 2.79 20.05 -14.14
N ARG A 445 2.26 21.14 -14.68
CA ARG A 445 2.78 22.51 -14.48
C ARG A 445 2.68 22.98 -13.03
N ARG A 446 1.59 22.66 -12.34
CA ARG A 446 1.36 23.10 -10.96
C ARG A 446 2.12 22.27 -9.92
N PHE A 447 2.27 21.00 -10.15
CA PHE A 447 2.77 20.08 -9.14
C PHE A 447 4.18 19.56 -9.40
N LEU A 448 4.59 19.32 -10.65
CA LEU A 448 5.94 18.81 -10.94
C LEU A 448 6.98 19.93 -10.99
N VAL A 449 7.01 20.75 -9.96
CA VAL A 449 7.95 21.87 -9.82
C VAL A 449 8.99 21.60 -8.73
N PRO A 450 10.26 22.01 -8.91
CA PRO A 450 11.35 21.68 -7.97
C PRO A 450 11.06 22.06 -6.52
N ALA A 451 10.40 23.19 -6.27
CA ALA A 451 10.07 23.63 -4.91
C ALA A 451 9.15 22.65 -4.14
N ARG A 452 8.35 21.84 -4.83
CA ARG A 452 7.47 20.82 -4.24
C ARG A 452 8.14 19.45 -4.11
N ALA A 453 9.39 19.32 -4.55
CA ALA A 453 10.06 18.04 -4.64
C ALA A 453 11.03 17.77 -3.49
N VAL A 454 11.19 16.48 -3.20
CA VAL A 454 12.39 15.91 -2.57
C VAL A 454 13.08 15.07 -3.63
N THR A 455 14.30 15.44 -4.00
CA THR A 455 15.15 14.69 -4.92
C THR A 455 16.13 13.84 -4.14
N THR A 456 16.24 12.55 -4.47
CA THR A 456 17.17 11.63 -3.81
C THR A 456 18.13 11.02 -4.81
N HIS A 457 19.40 10.95 -4.44
CA HIS A 457 20.43 10.21 -5.15
C HIS A 457 20.92 9.07 -4.26
N LEU A 458 20.70 7.83 -4.69
CA LEU A 458 21.33 6.66 -4.12
C LEU A 458 22.55 6.33 -4.97
N LEU A 459 23.74 6.36 -4.37
CA LEU A 459 25.00 6.20 -5.10
C LEU A 459 25.76 4.98 -4.59
N GLN A 460 26.47 4.30 -5.50
CA GLN A 460 27.47 3.35 -5.09
C GLN A 460 28.70 4.10 -4.57
N SER A 461 29.07 3.89 -3.31
CA SER A 461 30.39 4.35 -2.85
C SER A 461 31.43 3.29 -3.27
N LYS A 462 32.60 3.75 -3.75
CA LYS A 462 33.77 2.86 -3.81
C LYS A 462 34.09 2.55 -2.36
N ALA A 463 33.92 1.30 -1.95
CA ALA A 463 34.32 0.86 -0.62
C ALA A 463 35.81 1.25 -0.43
N GLU A 464 36.12 2.20 0.44
CA GLU A 464 37.42 2.16 1.10
C GLU A 464 37.43 0.84 1.88
N PRO A 465 38.43 -0.01 1.69
CA PRO A 465 38.54 -1.23 2.48
C PRO A 465 38.52 -0.78 3.94
N ALA A 466 37.55 -1.28 4.69
CA ALA A 466 37.43 -1.03 6.11
C ALA A 466 38.81 -1.32 6.69
N THR A 467 39.53 -0.28 7.14
CA THR A 467 40.71 -0.44 7.94
C THR A 467 40.25 -1.19 9.18
N ALA A 468 40.54 -2.49 9.21
CA ALA A 468 40.27 -3.32 10.38
C ALA A 468 40.87 -2.59 11.58
N ALA A 469 40.00 -2.16 12.50
CA ALA A 469 40.46 -1.62 13.77
C ALA A 469 41.46 -2.64 14.35
N PRO A 470 42.64 -2.19 14.80
CA PRO A 470 43.60 -3.11 15.36
C PRO A 470 42.95 -3.84 16.53
N VAL A 471 42.90 -5.18 16.40
CA VAL A 471 42.47 -6.06 17.48
C VAL A 471 43.46 -5.78 18.64
N GLN A 472 42.97 -5.11 19.69
CA GLN A 472 43.73 -5.00 20.92
C GLN A 472 43.95 -6.41 21.46
N PRO A 473 45.19 -6.85 21.72
CA PRO A 473 45.39 -8.13 22.34
C PRO A 473 44.78 -8.14 23.73
N ASP A 474 43.99 -9.16 24.00
CA ASP A 474 43.37 -9.44 25.29
C ASP A 474 44.39 -9.24 26.44
N ALA A 475 44.04 -8.38 27.38
CA ALA A 475 44.83 -8.21 28.59
C ALA A 475 44.85 -9.55 29.33
N ALA A 476 46.11 -10.08 29.52
CA ALA A 476 46.37 -11.33 30.20
C ALA A 476 45.63 -11.43 31.54
N ALA A 477 44.95 -12.53 31.75
CA ALA A 477 44.29 -12.88 33.01
C ALA A 477 45.31 -12.86 34.18
N PRO A 478 44.97 -12.38 35.36
CA PRO A 478 45.89 -12.41 36.51
C PRO A 478 46.12 -13.82 36.99
N GLU A 479 47.42 -14.19 37.06
CA GLU A 479 47.88 -15.44 37.70
C GLU A 479 47.36 -15.55 39.13
N LYS A 480 46.69 -16.64 39.43
CA LYS A 480 46.40 -17.03 40.80
C LYS A 480 47.73 -17.41 41.49
N ARG A 481 48.19 -16.60 42.43
CA ARG A 481 49.16 -17.02 43.41
C ARG A 481 48.51 -17.88 44.49
N THR A 482 49.11 -19.01 44.73
CA THR A 482 48.85 -20.02 45.75
C THR A 482 48.74 -19.46 47.18
#